data_13794e05e513f8628b9a9b7449eac1c2
#
_entry.id   13794e05e513f8628b9a9b7449eac1c2
#
_cell.length_a   1.000
_cell.length_b   1.000
_cell.length_c   1.000
_cell.angle_alpha   90.00
_cell.angle_beta   90.00
_cell.angle_gamma   90.00
#
_symmetry.space_group_name_H-M   'P 1'
#
loop_
_entity.id
_entity.type
_entity.pdbx_description
1 polymer ?
#
loop_
_entity_poly.entity_id
_entity_poly.type
_entity_poly.pdbx_seq_one_letter_code
_entity_poly.pdbx_strand_id
1 'polypeptide(L)'
;MTKAAKAGRCEKAIREYFGGVLDGSITACRKIKQVAAKIMRDMDNKDPLYPYHFREEYAQKHVNFIERFCRLPSGKLGHAFKLELFQLAILSVIFGFVDAEGLRQYREVLWVMGRKNGKTALASAIEIDLQVNDDEGAPEVYNVATAHDQAAKGFNNAWRMIKTSPALSKHIRKRVSDLYCDLNMGTIK
;
A
#
# COMPACT_ATOMS: atom_id res chain seq x y z
N MET A 1 1.73 14.98 33.39
CA MET A 1 1.95 13.57 32.98
C MET A 1 1.15 13.32 31.72
N THR A 2 1.76 13.44 30.58
CA THR A 2 1.12 13.17 29.26
C THR A 2 0.92 11.66 29.12
N LYS A 3 -0.32 11.20 29.05
CA LYS A 3 -0.64 9.80 28.70
C LYS A 3 0.05 9.50 27.36
N ALA A 4 1.01 8.57 27.38
CA ALA A 4 1.58 8.05 26.13
C ALA A 4 0.41 7.52 25.27
N ALA A 5 0.21 8.11 24.11
CA ALA A 5 -0.82 7.67 23.19
C ALA A 5 -0.53 6.20 22.85
N LYS A 6 -1.54 5.33 22.93
CA LYS A 6 -1.39 3.91 22.64
C LYS A 6 -1.04 3.78 21.15
N ALA A 7 0.09 3.15 20.82
CA ALA A 7 0.55 2.95 19.44
C ALA A 7 -0.57 2.38 18.56
N GLY A 8 -0.77 2.97 17.38
CA GLY A 8 -1.77 2.54 16.42
C GLY A 8 -1.48 1.16 15.82
N ARG A 9 -2.40 0.66 15.01
CA ARG A 9 -2.24 -0.65 14.34
C ARG A 9 -1.07 -0.67 13.37
N CYS A 10 -0.91 0.41 12.61
CA CYS A 10 0.14 0.53 11.59
C CYS A 10 1.52 0.67 12.25
N GLU A 11 1.66 1.51 13.27
CA GLU A 11 2.89 1.63 14.05
C GLU A 11 3.29 0.28 14.67
N LYS A 12 2.35 -0.44 15.26
CA LYS A 12 2.61 -1.77 15.83
C LYS A 12 3.13 -2.75 14.78
N ALA A 13 2.50 -2.78 13.60
CA ALA A 13 2.93 -3.66 12.52
C ALA A 13 4.34 -3.32 12.02
N ILE A 14 4.69 -2.02 11.91
CA ILE A 14 6.05 -1.58 11.58
C ILE A 14 7.04 -2.10 12.61
N ARG A 15 6.77 -1.86 13.90
CA ARG A 15 7.68 -2.25 14.99
C ARG A 15 7.80 -3.77 15.11
N GLU A 16 6.72 -4.52 14.95
CA GLU A 16 6.72 -5.97 15.00
C GLU A 16 7.49 -6.58 13.82
N TYR A 17 7.20 -6.17 12.59
CA TYR A 17 7.85 -6.74 11.42
C TYR A 17 9.33 -6.33 11.32
N PHE A 18 9.64 -5.04 11.35
CA PHE A 18 11.01 -4.58 11.20
C PHE A 18 11.86 -4.82 12.46
N GLY A 19 11.26 -4.81 13.64
CA GLY A 19 11.91 -5.25 14.88
C GLY A 19 12.30 -6.72 14.79
N GLY A 20 11.38 -7.60 14.36
CA GLY A 20 11.65 -9.02 14.16
C GLY A 20 12.69 -9.32 13.08
N VAL A 21 12.83 -8.46 12.05
CA VAL A 21 13.93 -8.53 11.09
C VAL A 21 15.27 -8.21 11.73
N LEU A 22 15.33 -7.24 12.64
CA LEU A 22 16.55 -6.79 13.29
C LEU A 22 17.03 -7.75 14.39
N ASP A 23 16.10 -8.28 15.19
CA ASP A 23 16.43 -9.25 16.25
C ASP A 23 16.64 -10.68 15.73
N GLY A 24 16.30 -10.93 14.44
CA GLY A 24 16.52 -12.21 13.78
C GLY A 24 15.37 -13.21 13.91
N SER A 25 14.28 -12.90 14.59
CA SER A 25 13.07 -13.73 14.65
C SER A 25 12.38 -13.84 13.27
N ILE A 26 12.54 -12.82 12.41
CA ILE A 26 12.13 -12.86 11.01
C ILE A 26 13.39 -12.95 10.14
N THR A 27 13.54 -14.06 9.41
CA THR A 27 14.66 -14.27 8.49
C THR A 27 14.60 -13.29 7.32
N ALA A 28 15.67 -12.52 7.14
CA ALA A 28 15.76 -11.53 6.07
C ALA A 28 17.18 -11.38 5.53
N CYS A 29 17.32 -11.00 4.26
CA CYS A 29 18.60 -10.71 3.64
C CYS A 29 19.20 -9.39 4.17
N ARG A 30 20.53 -9.22 3.95
CA ARG A 30 21.26 -8.02 4.40
C ARG A 30 20.59 -6.71 3.99
N LYS A 31 20.07 -6.62 2.74
CA LYS A 31 19.41 -5.39 2.25
C LYS A 31 18.14 -5.06 3.04
N ILE A 32 17.32 -6.06 3.34
CA ILE A 32 16.11 -5.87 4.16
C ILE A 32 16.48 -5.46 5.59
N LYS A 33 17.54 -6.04 6.19
CA LYS A 33 18.02 -5.60 7.51
C LYS A 33 18.48 -4.13 7.50
N GLN A 34 19.14 -3.67 6.43
CA GLN A 34 19.52 -2.26 6.27
C GLN A 34 18.30 -1.34 6.19
N VAL A 35 17.27 -1.73 5.43
CA VAL A 35 16.01 -1.00 5.33
C VAL A 35 15.30 -0.99 6.68
N ALA A 36 15.21 -2.12 7.38
CA ALA A 36 14.62 -2.21 8.71
C ALA A 36 15.29 -1.27 9.70
N ALA A 37 16.63 -1.25 9.73
CA ALA A 37 17.40 -0.36 10.62
C ALA A 37 17.13 1.13 10.30
N LYS A 38 16.99 1.49 9.01
CA LYS A 38 16.62 2.86 8.62
C LYS A 38 15.21 3.20 9.11
N ILE A 39 14.23 2.35 8.83
CA ILE A 39 12.84 2.59 9.20
C ILE A 39 12.69 2.74 10.71
N MET A 40 13.29 1.84 11.50
CA MET A 40 13.21 1.92 12.96
C MET A 40 13.86 3.19 13.51
N ARG A 41 14.98 3.63 12.94
CA ARG A 41 15.61 4.90 13.29
C ARG A 41 14.72 6.09 12.94
N ASP A 42 14.09 6.07 11.76
CA ASP A 42 13.19 7.15 11.33
C ASP A 42 11.91 7.19 12.22
N MET A 43 11.39 6.02 12.64
CA MET A 43 10.27 5.92 13.60
C MET A 43 10.58 6.54 14.96
N ASP A 44 11.82 6.45 15.41
CA ASP A 44 12.27 6.96 16.73
C ASP A 44 12.87 8.37 16.62
N ASN A 45 12.94 8.94 15.41
CA ASN A 45 13.51 10.26 15.19
C ASN A 45 12.62 11.35 15.79
N LYS A 46 13.21 12.16 16.67
CA LYS A 46 12.57 13.30 17.36
C LYS A 46 13.14 14.65 16.92
N ASP A 47 14.02 14.66 15.93
CA ASP A 47 14.60 15.89 15.41
C ASP A 47 13.50 16.73 14.73
N PRO A 48 13.18 17.91 15.24
CA PRO A 48 12.16 18.78 14.66
C PRO A 48 12.55 19.33 13.27
N LEU A 49 13.83 19.26 12.90
CA LEU A 49 14.31 19.65 11.58
C LEU A 49 14.21 18.53 10.55
N TYR A 50 13.94 17.32 10.99
CA TYR A 50 13.71 16.20 10.05
C TYR A 50 12.32 16.35 9.43
N PRO A 51 12.23 16.44 8.10
CA PRO A 51 10.98 16.86 7.45
C PRO A 51 9.88 15.82 7.48
N TYR A 52 10.20 14.53 7.66
CA TYR A 52 9.24 13.44 7.56
C TYR A 52 9.03 12.74 8.89
N HIS A 53 7.77 12.60 9.29
CA HIS A 53 7.39 11.87 10.50
C HIS A 53 6.32 10.83 10.20
N PHE A 54 6.34 9.73 10.95
CA PHE A 54 5.28 8.74 10.84
C PHE A 54 3.98 9.29 11.44
N ARG A 55 2.91 9.26 10.65
CA ARG A 55 1.57 9.63 11.05
C ARG A 55 0.62 8.47 10.81
N GLU A 56 0.08 7.92 11.88
CA GLU A 56 -0.80 6.74 11.87
C GLU A 56 -2.02 6.92 10.96
N GLU A 57 -2.63 8.10 10.98
CA GLU A 57 -3.85 8.41 10.24
C GLU A 57 -3.66 8.28 8.71
N TYR A 58 -2.51 8.69 8.20
CA TYR A 58 -2.18 8.54 6.77
C TYR A 58 -2.02 7.07 6.39
N ALA A 59 -1.23 6.32 7.14
CA ALA A 59 -1.07 4.88 6.91
C ALA A 59 -2.40 4.13 7.01
N GLN A 60 -3.18 4.41 8.06
CA GLN A 60 -4.43 3.74 8.35
C GLN A 60 -5.50 4.00 7.29
N LYS A 61 -5.52 5.19 6.67
CA LYS A 61 -6.41 5.53 5.56
C LYS A 61 -6.26 4.53 4.41
N HIS A 62 -5.05 4.30 3.92
CA HIS A 62 -4.75 3.41 2.80
C HIS A 62 -4.93 1.93 3.16
N VAL A 63 -4.44 1.52 4.33
CA VAL A 63 -4.60 0.15 4.83
C VAL A 63 -6.07 -0.23 4.98
N ASN A 64 -6.86 0.64 5.60
CA ASN A 64 -8.30 0.42 5.78
C ASN A 64 -9.03 0.36 4.43
N PHE A 65 -8.66 1.21 3.47
CA PHE A 65 -9.26 1.19 2.14
C PHE A 65 -9.04 -0.17 1.48
N ILE A 66 -7.79 -0.66 1.45
CA ILE A 66 -7.44 -1.93 0.83
C ILE A 66 -8.22 -3.09 1.49
N GLU A 67 -8.19 -3.21 2.81
CA GLU A 67 -8.86 -4.33 3.51
C GLU A 67 -10.38 -4.27 3.43
N ARG A 68 -10.95 -3.07 3.41
CA ARG A 68 -12.40 -2.88 3.38
C ARG A 68 -12.99 -3.07 1.99
N PHE A 69 -12.33 -2.55 0.96
CA PHE A 69 -12.91 -2.44 -0.36
C PHE A 69 -12.29 -3.40 -1.38
N CYS A 70 -10.99 -3.71 -1.29
CA CYS A 70 -10.37 -4.64 -2.23
C CYS A 70 -10.78 -6.10 -1.95
N ARG A 71 -10.82 -6.89 -3.01
CA ARG A 71 -11.18 -8.31 -2.97
C ARG A 71 -10.10 -9.13 -3.66
N LEU A 72 -9.89 -10.37 -3.23
CA LEU A 72 -8.91 -11.25 -3.86
C LEU A 72 -9.28 -11.51 -5.32
N PRO A 73 -8.36 -11.26 -6.30
CA PRO A 73 -8.66 -11.40 -7.74
C PRO A 73 -8.57 -12.85 -8.24
N SER A 74 -8.04 -13.76 -7.40
CA SER A 74 -7.84 -15.18 -7.74
C SER A 74 -7.77 -16.04 -6.48
N GLY A 75 -7.79 -17.37 -6.63
CA GLY A 75 -7.83 -18.29 -5.51
C GLY A 75 -9.19 -18.22 -4.83
N LYS A 76 -9.27 -17.62 -3.66
CA LYS A 76 -10.53 -17.31 -2.96
C LYS A 76 -11.15 -16.03 -3.55
N LEU A 77 -11.55 -16.10 -4.82
CA LEU A 77 -12.08 -14.95 -5.56
C LEU A 77 -13.21 -14.25 -4.80
N GLY A 78 -13.14 -12.93 -4.70
CA GLY A 78 -14.15 -12.08 -4.04
C GLY A 78 -14.09 -12.05 -2.52
N HIS A 79 -13.24 -12.86 -1.87
CA HIS A 79 -13.00 -12.72 -0.43
C HIS A 79 -12.28 -11.41 -0.11
N ALA A 80 -12.48 -10.89 1.11
CA ALA A 80 -11.81 -9.67 1.56
C ALA A 80 -10.28 -9.83 1.48
N PHE A 81 -9.63 -8.78 1.02
CA PHE A 81 -8.18 -8.70 0.99
C PHE A 81 -7.68 -8.40 2.41
N LYS A 82 -7.11 -9.40 3.07
CA LYS A 82 -6.47 -9.23 4.37
C LYS A 82 -4.97 -9.09 4.17
N LEU A 83 -4.38 -8.07 4.76
CA LEU A 83 -2.94 -7.82 4.68
C LEU A 83 -2.19 -8.72 5.67
N GLU A 84 -1.18 -9.40 5.18
CA GLU A 84 -0.20 -10.09 6.02
C GLU A 84 0.67 -9.06 6.76
N LEU A 85 1.31 -9.47 7.88
CA LEU A 85 2.11 -8.55 8.71
C LEU A 85 3.12 -7.75 7.89
N PHE A 86 3.88 -8.40 7.01
CA PHE A 86 4.89 -7.72 6.18
C PHE A 86 4.26 -6.74 5.18
N GLN A 87 3.10 -7.07 4.62
CA GLN A 87 2.38 -6.19 3.70
C GLN A 87 1.86 -4.95 4.45
N LEU A 88 1.23 -5.19 5.59
CA LEU A 88 0.75 -4.12 6.46
C LEU A 88 1.88 -3.18 6.89
N ALA A 89 3.01 -3.74 7.35
CA ALA A 89 4.16 -2.94 7.77
C ALA A 89 4.75 -2.10 6.62
N ILE A 90 4.94 -2.71 5.44
CA ILE A 90 5.51 -2.01 4.28
C ILE A 90 4.57 -0.91 3.78
N LEU A 91 3.26 -1.18 3.63
CA LEU A 91 2.28 -0.17 3.25
C LEU A 91 2.21 0.96 4.26
N SER A 92 2.26 0.62 5.56
CA SER A 92 2.27 1.63 6.63
C SER A 92 3.47 2.57 6.53
N VAL A 93 4.65 2.05 6.15
CA VAL A 93 5.85 2.87 5.91
C VAL A 93 5.67 3.76 4.67
N ILE A 94 5.19 3.19 3.55
CA ILE A 94 5.04 3.91 2.28
C ILE A 94 4.10 5.11 2.44
N PHE A 95 2.96 4.90 3.09
CA PHE A 95 1.91 5.90 3.20
C PHE A 95 1.96 6.73 4.48
N GLY A 96 2.60 6.23 5.55
CA GLY A 96 2.58 6.87 6.85
C GLY A 96 3.70 7.88 7.12
N PHE A 97 4.83 7.81 6.39
CA PHE A 97 5.88 8.83 6.52
C PHE A 97 5.59 10.01 5.60
N VAL A 98 5.18 11.11 6.19
CA VAL A 98 4.77 12.33 5.48
C VAL A 98 5.42 13.57 6.11
N ASP A 99 5.53 14.63 5.32
CA ASP A 99 5.96 15.95 5.78
C ASP A 99 4.82 16.76 6.43
N ALA A 100 5.05 18.04 6.69
CA ALA A 100 4.07 18.92 7.31
C ALA A 100 2.83 19.15 6.42
N GLU A 101 3.00 19.11 5.10
CA GLU A 101 1.96 19.27 4.08
C GLU A 101 1.22 17.96 3.77
N GLY A 102 1.66 16.82 4.35
CA GLY A 102 1.10 15.50 4.11
C GLY A 102 1.68 14.78 2.87
N LEU A 103 2.76 15.30 2.28
CA LEU A 103 3.40 14.68 1.13
C LEU A 103 4.29 13.51 1.58
N ARG A 104 4.19 12.40 0.85
CA ARG A 104 4.89 11.15 1.18
C ARG A 104 6.41 11.27 1.01
N GLN A 105 7.15 10.74 1.97
CA GLN A 105 8.61 10.58 1.90
C GLN A 105 9.01 9.61 0.79
N TYR A 106 8.30 8.49 0.68
CA TYR A 106 8.62 7.41 -0.26
C TYR A 106 7.83 7.60 -1.55
N ARG A 107 8.47 8.25 -2.55
CA ARG A 107 7.91 8.46 -3.90
C ARG A 107 8.26 7.31 -4.86
N GLU A 108 9.32 6.58 -4.57
CA GLU A 108 9.78 5.42 -5.32
C GLU A 108 9.96 4.22 -4.40
N VAL A 109 9.43 3.08 -4.80
CA VAL A 109 9.51 1.85 -4.02
C VAL A 109 9.95 0.69 -4.92
N LEU A 110 11.11 0.12 -4.63
CA LEU A 110 11.57 -1.11 -5.28
C LEU A 110 11.18 -2.32 -4.40
N TRP A 111 10.19 -3.07 -4.85
CA TRP A 111 9.70 -4.24 -4.13
C TRP A 111 10.08 -5.54 -4.83
N VAL A 112 11.12 -6.18 -4.34
CA VAL A 112 11.61 -7.47 -4.87
C VAL A 112 11.17 -8.59 -3.94
N MET A 113 10.39 -9.54 -4.47
CA MET A 113 9.91 -10.70 -3.71
C MET A 113 9.75 -11.93 -4.62
N GLY A 114 9.80 -13.10 -4.03
CA GLY A 114 9.62 -14.37 -4.71
C GLY A 114 8.26 -14.52 -5.39
N ARG A 115 8.16 -15.47 -6.31
CA ARG A 115 6.88 -15.80 -6.96
C ARG A 115 5.88 -16.36 -5.93
N LYS A 116 4.58 -16.24 -6.21
CA LYS A 116 3.45 -16.75 -5.41
C LYS A 116 3.25 -16.09 -4.02
N ASN A 117 3.90 -14.96 -3.75
CA ASN A 117 3.74 -14.19 -2.49
C ASN A 117 2.71 -13.04 -2.62
N GLY A 118 1.77 -13.12 -3.53
CA GLY A 118 0.68 -12.15 -3.65
C GLY A 118 1.05 -10.79 -4.25
N LYS A 119 2.29 -10.62 -4.81
CA LYS A 119 2.80 -9.35 -5.33
C LYS A 119 1.84 -8.65 -6.28
N THR A 120 1.37 -9.36 -7.31
CA THR A 120 0.49 -8.78 -8.34
C THR A 120 -0.86 -8.36 -7.74
N ALA A 121 -1.42 -9.18 -6.84
CA ALA A 121 -2.67 -8.83 -6.17
C ALA A 121 -2.53 -7.59 -5.29
N LEU A 122 -1.42 -7.49 -4.56
CA LEU A 122 -1.15 -6.32 -3.72
C LEU A 122 -0.88 -5.06 -4.56
N ALA A 123 -0.13 -5.17 -5.66
CA ALA A 123 0.08 -4.06 -6.60
C ALA A 123 -1.26 -3.53 -7.13
N SER A 124 -2.15 -4.44 -7.59
CA SER A 124 -3.48 -4.04 -8.07
C SER A 124 -4.35 -3.40 -6.98
N ALA A 125 -4.21 -3.82 -5.72
CA ALA A 125 -4.91 -3.18 -4.61
C ALA A 125 -4.38 -1.76 -4.34
N ILE A 126 -3.06 -1.56 -4.45
CA ILE A 126 -2.43 -0.23 -4.36
C ILE A 126 -2.87 0.67 -5.52
N GLU A 127 -2.93 0.15 -6.75
CA GLU A 127 -3.41 0.89 -7.91
C GLU A 127 -4.82 1.43 -7.71
N ILE A 128 -5.73 0.60 -7.21
CA ILE A 128 -7.11 1.00 -6.91
C ILE A 128 -7.15 2.02 -5.77
N ASP A 129 -6.35 1.81 -4.73
CA ASP A 129 -6.24 2.73 -3.60
C ASP A 129 -5.75 4.11 -4.06
N LEU A 130 -4.69 4.18 -4.85
CA LEU A 130 -4.16 5.42 -5.42
C LEU A 130 -5.16 6.09 -6.38
N GLN A 131 -5.92 5.31 -7.16
CA GLN A 131 -6.96 5.86 -8.03
C GLN A 131 -8.09 6.54 -7.26
N VAL A 132 -8.49 5.99 -6.10
CA VAL A 132 -9.74 6.40 -5.42
C VAL A 132 -9.47 7.26 -4.18
N ASN A 133 -8.36 7.03 -3.49
CA ASN A 133 -8.16 7.42 -2.09
C ASN A 133 -6.95 8.34 -1.86
N ASP A 134 -6.25 8.77 -2.92
CA ASP A 134 -5.01 9.57 -2.80
C ASP A 134 -5.28 11.09 -2.77
N ASP A 135 -6.53 11.51 -2.65
CA ASP A 135 -6.97 12.92 -2.57
C ASP A 135 -6.58 13.78 -3.78
N GLU A 136 -6.21 13.16 -4.90
CA GLU A 136 -5.86 13.82 -6.15
C GLU A 136 -7.07 13.88 -7.09
N GLY A 137 -7.23 15.01 -7.77
CA GLY A 137 -8.24 15.18 -8.81
C GLY A 137 -7.78 14.55 -10.13
N ALA A 138 -8.58 13.63 -10.68
CA ALA A 138 -8.30 12.91 -11.91
C ALA A 138 -6.95 12.16 -11.93
N PRO A 139 -6.62 11.35 -10.89
CA PRO A 139 -5.34 10.66 -10.83
C PRO A 139 -5.20 9.66 -11.98
N GLU A 140 -4.01 9.56 -12.53
CA GLU A 140 -3.68 8.59 -13.57
C GLU A 140 -2.69 7.54 -13.05
N VAL A 141 -3.11 6.29 -13.01
CA VAL A 141 -2.30 5.15 -12.58
C VAL A 141 -1.92 4.29 -13.79
N TYR A 142 -0.65 3.99 -13.97
CA TYR A 142 -0.16 3.25 -15.12
C TYR A 142 0.48 1.92 -14.74
N ASN A 143 0.07 0.85 -15.45
CA ASN A 143 0.74 -0.44 -15.43
C ASN A 143 1.75 -0.51 -16.57
N VAL A 144 3.04 -0.54 -16.23
CA VAL A 144 4.12 -0.60 -17.22
C VAL A 144 4.91 -1.90 -17.10
N ALA A 145 5.13 -2.58 -18.22
CA ALA A 145 5.95 -3.78 -18.29
C ALA A 145 6.64 -3.89 -19.65
N THR A 146 7.64 -4.75 -19.74
CA THR A 146 8.39 -4.99 -20.99
C THR A 146 7.58 -5.69 -22.09
N ALA A 147 6.45 -6.33 -21.72
CA ALA A 147 5.52 -6.99 -22.63
C ALA A 147 4.10 -6.62 -22.27
N HIS A 148 3.26 -6.36 -23.29
CA HIS A 148 1.84 -6.00 -23.13
C HIS A 148 1.07 -7.01 -22.25
N ASP A 149 1.28 -8.31 -22.46
CA ASP A 149 0.61 -9.36 -21.67
C ASP A 149 0.96 -9.32 -20.18
N GLN A 150 2.12 -8.78 -19.82
CA GLN A 150 2.51 -8.62 -18.42
C GLN A 150 1.83 -7.40 -17.78
N ALA A 151 1.78 -6.27 -18.50
CA ALA A 151 1.02 -5.09 -18.06
C ALA A 151 -0.48 -5.42 -17.92
N ALA A 152 -1.04 -6.12 -18.89
CA ALA A 152 -2.43 -6.56 -18.86
C ALA A 152 -2.78 -7.44 -17.65
N LYS A 153 -1.82 -8.15 -17.04
CA LYS A 153 -2.08 -8.93 -15.81
C LYS A 153 -2.43 -8.05 -14.62
N GLY A 154 -1.72 -6.92 -14.42
CA GLY A 154 -2.04 -5.93 -13.39
C GLY A 154 -3.44 -5.37 -13.59
N PHE A 155 -3.70 -4.81 -14.76
CA PHE A 155 -4.98 -4.29 -15.17
C PHE A 155 -6.15 -5.27 -14.98
N ASN A 156 -5.99 -6.52 -15.45
CA ASN A 156 -7.03 -7.54 -15.31
C ASN A 156 -7.25 -7.95 -13.85
N ASN A 157 -6.23 -7.95 -13.01
CA ASN A 157 -6.39 -8.21 -11.58
C ASN A 157 -7.11 -7.07 -10.89
N ALA A 158 -6.76 -5.81 -11.18
CA ALA A 158 -7.48 -4.63 -10.68
C ALA A 158 -8.96 -4.70 -11.08
N TRP A 159 -9.27 -5.01 -12.35
CA TRP A 159 -10.64 -5.19 -12.79
C TRP A 159 -11.40 -6.30 -12.05
N ARG A 160 -10.78 -7.46 -11.83
CA ARG A 160 -11.41 -8.55 -11.06
C ARG A 160 -11.70 -8.14 -9.62
N MET A 161 -10.78 -7.43 -8.97
CA MET A 161 -10.98 -6.87 -7.62
C MET A 161 -12.17 -5.92 -7.58
N ILE A 162 -12.23 -4.99 -8.53
CA ILE A 162 -13.31 -4.00 -8.63
C ILE A 162 -14.64 -4.70 -8.87
N LYS A 163 -14.71 -5.59 -9.87
CA LYS A 163 -15.93 -6.31 -10.24
C LYS A 163 -16.51 -7.13 -9.09
N THR A 164 -15.66 -7.70 -8.23
CA THR A 164 -16.08 -8.52 -7.08
C THR A 164 -16.32 -7.71 -5.81
N SER A 165 -16.01 -6.41 -5.81
CA SER A 165 -16.28 -5.50 -4.69
C SER A 165 -17.62 -4.78 -4.89
N PRO A 166 -18.61 -4.99 -4.01
CA PRO A 166 -19.92 -4.34 -4.12
C PRO A 166 -19.84 -2.80 -4.03
N ALA A 167 -18.83 -2.27 -3.35
CA ALA A 167 -18.63 -0.83 -3.24
C ALA A 167 -17.93 -0.25 -4.48
N LEU A 168 -16.79 -0.83 -4.88
CA LEU A 168 -15.98 -0.31 -5.99
C LEU A 168 -16.69 -0.44 -7.34
N SER A 169 -17.43 -1.53 -7.57
CA SER A 169 -18.15 -1.78 -8.81
C SER A 169 -19.26 -0.77 -9.13
N LYS A 170 -19.68 0.01 -8.12
CA LYS A 170 -20.67 1.08 -8.32
C LYS A 170 -20.05 2.34 -8.93
N HIS A 171 -18.75 2.55 -8.70
CA HIS A 171 -18.08 3.80 -9.02
C HIS A 171 -16.96 3.65 -10.05
N ILE A 172 -16.50 2.43 -10.33
CA ILE A 172 -15.42 2.19 -11.28
C ILE A 172 -15.93 1.34 -12.44
N ARG A 173 -15.80 1.86 -13.66
CA ARG A 173 -16.22 1.23 -14.91
C ARG A 173 -15.03 0.83 -15.76
N LYS A 174 -15.10 -0.34 -16.37
CA LYS A 174 -14.14 -0.74 -17.39
C LYS A 174 -14.53 -0.12 -18.73
N ARG A 175 -13.61 0.67 -19.29
CA ARG A 175 -13.66 1.17 -20.67
C ARG A 175 -12.72 0.34 -21.57
N VAL A 176 -12.59 0.71 -22.82
CA VAL A 176 -11.74 -0.02 -23.78
C VAL A 176 -10.28 -0.06 -23.34
N SER A 177 -9.76 1.07 -22.85
CA SER A 177 -8.34 1.25 -22.54
C SER A 177 -8.02 1.49 -21.06
N ASP A 178 -9.04 1.68 -20.20
CA ASP A 178 -8.84 2.04 -18.81
C ASP A 178 -9.95 1.56 -17.86
N LEU A 179 -9.68 1.67 -16.57
CA LEU A 179 -10.68 1.56 -15.50
C LEU A 179 -10.95 2.98 -14.98
N TYR A 180 -12.11 3.51 -15.28
CA TYR A 180 -12.49 4.89 -14.97
C TYR A 180 -13.28 4.97 -13.66
N CYS A 181 -12.90 5.88 -12.78
CA CYS A 181 -13.60 6.16 -11.53
C CYS A 181 -14.48 7.40 -11.66
N ASP A 182 -15.79 7.25 -11.39
CA ASP A 182 -16.75 8.35 -11.45
C ASP A 182 -16.60 9.38 -10.31
N LEU A 183 -15.99 8.98 -9.18
CA LEU A 183 -15.89 9.83 -7.99
C LEU A 183 -14.93 11.01 -8.19
N ASN A 184 -13.82 10.78 -8.90
CA ASN A 184 -12.75 11.76 -9.07
C ASN A 184 -12.19 11.84 -10.49
N MET A 185 -12.83 11.16 -11.45
CA MET A 185 -12.38 11.05 -12.85
C MET A 185 -11.03 10.33 -13.02
N GLY A 186 -10.55 9.64 -12.01
CA GLY A 186 -9.28 8.90 -12.03
C GLY A 186 -9.31 7.70 -12.97
N THR A 187 -8.14 7.30 -13.49
CA THR A 187 -8.00 6.18 -14.43
C THR A 187 -6.87 5.23 -14.04
N ILE A 188 -7.05 3.92 -14.28
CA ILE A 188 -5.97 2.91 -14.32
C ILE A 188 -5.82 2.43 -15.77
N LYS A 189 -4.61 2.50 -16.31
CA LYS A 189 -4.26 2.14 -17.69
C LYS A 189 -3.25 1.02 -17.77
#